data_907f325e78311348b8040b7ea4c65c41
#
_entry.id   907f325e78311348b8040b7ea4c65c41
#
_cell.length_a   1.000
_cell.length_b   1.000
_cell.length_c   1.000
_cell.angle_alpha   90.00
_cell.angle_beta   90.00
_cell.angle_gamma   90.00
#
_symmetry.space_group_name_H-M   'P 1'
#
loop_
_entity.id
_entity.type
_entity.pdbx_description
1 polymer ?
#
loop_
_entity_poly.entity_id
_entity_poly.type
_entity_poly.pdbx_seq_one_letter_code
_entity_poly.pdbx_strand_id
1 'polypeptide(L)'
;MDLSALARERIMGELEKALLKADTPSVFFEEMKKMEQLSVWFPEMEQLVGVMQNPQYHPEGDVWNHTMMVLDQAAGQKGASANPIGFMLAALTHDFGKVITTKVTDGRIRSIGHETEGLPMIRMFLERITNETKLIKYVLNMVELHMKPYQMARQQAAKKSTNKMFDRSLDPAGLVKFAKADHMGRAGSVPDEEAELFLEKRLKEFYETMEKPYVMGSDLVAAGLTPGPYFSELLAFSHKLRLAGVEKEDALRQTLAFAQKY
;
A
#
# COMPACT_ATOMS: atom_id res chain seq x y z
N MET A 1 34.28 9.03 1.43
CA MET A 1 34.15 7.94 2.44
C MET A 1 33.30 6.87 1.78
N ASP A 2 33.80 5.66 1.62
CA ASP A 2 33.03 4.57 1.03
C ASP A 2 32.01 4.08 2.08
N LEU A 3 30.72 4.35 1.83
CA LEU A 3 29.63 4.04 2.72
C LEU A 3 29.05 2.64 2.45
N SER A 4 29.50 1.96 1.40
CA SER A 4 29.12 0.58 1.09
C SER A 4 29.54 -0.42 2.18
N ALA A 5 30.48 -0.02 3.05
CA ALA A 5 30.96 -0.80 4.20
C ALA A 5 30.16 -0.57 5.49
N LEU A 6 29.15 0.31 5.51
CA LEU A 6 28.31 0.48 6.70
C LEU A 6 27.32 -0.68 6.81
N ALA A 7 27.25 -1.26 8.01
CA ALA A 7 26.29 -2.29 8.31
C ALA A 7 24.86 -1.80 8.08
N ARG A 8 24.02 -2.62 7.45
CA ARG A 8 22.59 -2.34 7.14
C ARG A 8 21.84 -1.80 8.35
N GLU A 9 22.12 -2.38 9.51
CA GLU A 9 21.50 -2.02 10.78
C GLU A 9 21.77 -0.57 11.18
N ARG A 10 22.93 -0.01 10.81
CA ARG A 10 23.26 1.39 11.08
C ARG A 10 22.47 2.33 10.17
N ILE A 11 22.39 1.99 8.88
CA ILE A 11 21.57 2.78 7.91
C ILE A 11 20.11 2.73 8.34
N MET A 12 19.59 1.55 8.64
CA MET A 12 18.21 1.37 9.10
C MET A 12 17.95 2.12 10.40
N GLY A 13 18.88 2.07 11.37
CA GLY A 13 18.76 2.79 12.63
C GLY A 13 18.70 4.31 12.49
N GLU A 14 19.42 4.91 11.54
CA GLU A 14 19.31 6.36 11.26
C GLU A 14 18.01 6.69 10.52
N LEU A 15 17.58 5.84 9.58
CA LEU A 15 16.27 5.97 8.93
C LEU A 15 15.12 5.88 9.95
N GLU A 16 15.17 4.92 10.87
CA GLU A 16 14.15 4.82 11.92
C GLU A 16 14.06 6.08 12.79
N LYS A 17 15.21 6.67 13.14
CA LYS A 17 15.21 7.94 13.90
C LYS A 17 14.57 9.06 13.09
N ALA A 18 14.95 9.21 11.81
CA ALA A 18 14.41 10.24 10.94
C ALA A 18 12.90 10.05 10.70
N LEU A 19 12.46 8.81 10.42
CA LEU A 19 11.09 8.52 10.05
C LEU A 19 10.12 8.44 11.23
N LEU A 20 10.57 7.92 12.38
CA LEU A 20 9.68 7.68 13.52
C LEU A 20 9.71 8.80 14.56
N LYS A 21 10.85 9.49 14.75
CA LYS A 21 10.98 10.48 15.82
C LYS A 21 10.73 11.91 15.34
N ALA A 22 10.98 12.22 14.07
CA ALA A 22 10.74 13.55 13.54
C ALA A 22 9.25 13.79 13.26
N ASP A 23 8.80 15.02 13.49
CA ASP A 23 7.48 15.50 13.06
C ASP A 23 7.48 15.86 11.57
N THR A 24 8.65 16.26 11.05
CA THR A 24 8.89 16.66 9.67
C THR A 24 10.08 15.86 9.11
N PRO A 25 9.87 14.56 8.77
CA PRO A 25 10.96 13.70 8.32
C PRO A 25 11.62 14.16 7.01
N SER A 26 10.92 14.92 6.18
CA SER A 26 11.44 15.47 4.91
C SER A 26 12.72 16.28 5.11
N VAL A 27 12.84 16.98 6.26
CA VAL A 27 14.03 17.81 6.57
C VAL A 27 15.33 16.98 6.54
N PHE A 28 15.28 15.73 7.02
CA PHE A 28 16.45 14.84 6.99
C PHE A 28 16.93 14.60 5.54
N PHE A 29 16.01 14.31 4.64
CA PHE A 29 16.33 14.02 3.25
C PHE A 29 16.69 15.25 2.44
N GLU A 30 16.06 16.40 2.73
CA GLU A 30 16.41 17.68 2.13
C GLU A 30 17.83 18.13 2.54
N GLU A 31 18.23 17.94 3.79
CA GLU A 31 19.60 18.24 4.22
C GLU A 31 20.61 17.28 3.58
N MET A 32 20.29 15.98 3.45
CA MET A 32 21.14 15.04 2.73
C MET A 32 21.33 15.45 1.27
N LYS A 33 20.25 15.91 0.60
CA LYS A 33 20.29 16.40 -0.78
C LYS A 33 21.20 17.64 -0.90
N LYS A 34 21.04 18.63 -0.01
CA LYS A 34 21.88 19.83 0.03
C LYS A 34 23.38 19.51 0.26
N MET A 35 23.67 18.49 1.05
CA MET A 35 25.03 18.02 1.32
C MET A 35 25.58 17.09 0.24
N GLU A 36 24.85 16.87 -0.88
CA GLU A 36 25.20 15.93 -1.95
C GLU A 36 25.42 14.48 -1.46
N GLN A 37 24.75 14.12 -0.34
CA GLN A 37 24.86 12.78 0.26
C GLN A 37 23.71 11.86 -0.15
N LEU A 38 22.66 12.39 -0.78
CA LEU A 38 21.48 11.62 -1.14
C LEU A 38 21.82 10.51 -2.14
N SER A 39 22.57 10.84 -3.21
CA SER A 39 23.00 9.87 -4.23
C SER A 39 23.93 8.78 -3.69
N VAL A 40 24.67 9.10 -2.62
CA VAL A 40 25.60 8.17 -2.00
C VAL A 40 24.88 7.12 -1.16
N TRP A 41 23.86 7.56 -0.40
CA TRP A 41 23.15 6.71 0.55
C TRP A 41 21.86 6.11 -0.03
N PHE A 42 21.12 6.91 -0.77
CA PHE A 42 19.78 6.60 -1.30
C PHE A 42 19.68 6.99 -2.78
N PRO A 43 20.47 6.34 -3.67
CA PRO A 43 20.48 6.69 -5.10
C PRO A 43 19.11 6.55 -5.77
N GLU A 44 18.24 5.67 -5.25
CA GLU A 44 16.87 5.51 -5.75
C GLU A 44 16.04 6.76 -5.48
N MET A 45 16.29 7.43 -4.36
CA MET A 45 15.61 8.69 -4.01
C MET A 45 16.13 9.87 -4.83
N GLU A 46 17.44 9.91 -5.11
CA GLU A 46 18.03 10.93 -5.99
C GLU A 46 17.37 10.91 -7.37
N GLN A 47 17.02 9.73 -7.87
CA GLN A 47 16.36 9.59 -9.17
C GLN A 47 14.95 10.18 -9.22
N LEU A 48 14.31 10.49 -8.09
CA LEU A 48 13.00 11.16 -8.05
C LEU A 48 13.10 12.64 -8.41
N VAL A 49 14.28 13.23 -8.23
CA VAL A 49 14.53 14.65 -8.50
C VAL A 49 14.39 14.92 -10.00
N GLY A 50 13.53 15.88 -10.35
CA GLY A 50 13.29 16.25 -11.74
C GLY A 50 12.38 15.30 -12.53
N VAL A 51 11.85 14.23 -11.93
CA VAL A 51 10.80 13.42 -12.56
C VAL A 51 9.50 14.19 -12.50
N MET A 52 9.20 14.92 -13.58
CA MET A 52 8.05 15.81 -13.64
C MET A 52 6.72 15.05 -13.62
N GLN A 53 5.74 15.62 -12.96
CA GLN A 53 4.39 15.10 -12.84
C GLN A 53 3.38 15.99 -13.59
N ASN A 54 2.14 15.51 -13.76
CA ASN A 54 1.10 16.31 -14.35
C ASN A 54 0.76 17.50 -13.42
N PRO A 55 1.01 18.76 -13.85
CA PRO A 55 0.85 19.94 -12.99
C PRO A 55 -0.60 20.20 -12.56
N GLN A 56 -1.58 19.62 -13.26
CA GLN A 56 -2.99 19.69 -12.86
C GLN A 56 -3.26 18.94 -11.55
N TYR A 57 -2.52 17.85 -11.27
CA TYR A 57 -2.72 17.00 -10.11
C TYR A 57 -1.58 17.10 -9.11
N HIS A 58 -0.43 17.62 -9.54
CA HIS A 58 0.81 17.74 -8.77
C HIS A 58 1.43 19.11 -9.00
N PRO A 59 0.82 20.19 -8.46
CA PRO A 59 1.35 21.55 -8.63
C PRO A 59 2.69 21.75 -7.91
N GLU A 60 3.08 20.84 -7.00
CA GLU A 60 4.39 20.76 -6.36
C GLU A 60 5.54 20.43 -7.33
N GLY A 61 5.23 19.97 -8.55
CA GLY A 61 6.15 19.77 -9.65
C GLY A 61 6.64 18.34 -9.83
N ASP A 62 7.77 17.97 -9.25
CA ASP A 62 8.39 16.66 -9.44
C ASP A 62 8.03 15.63 -8.35
N VAL A 63 8.43 14.37 -8.58
CA VAL A 63 8.16 13.27 -7.67
C VAL A 63 8.90 13.43 -6.34
N TRP A 64 10.07 14.06 -6.34
CA TRP A 64 10.80 14.34 -5.11
C TRP A 64 9.99 15.23 -4.16
N ASN A 65 9.55 16.39 -4.63
CA ASN A 65 8.78 17.33 -3.84
C ASN A 65 7.50 16.67 -3.29
N HIS A 66 6.78 15.92 -4.15
CA HIS A 66 5.61 15.15 -3.74
C HIS A 66 5.94 14.16 -2.63
N THR A 67 6.99 13.36 -2.80
CA THR A 67 7.40 12.35 -1.81
C THR A 67 7.74 12.98 -0.47
N MET A 68 8.43 14.13 -0.44
CA MET A 68 8.74 14.85 0.79
C MET A 68 7.47 15.33 1.50
N MET A 69 6.51 15.88 0.75
CA MET A 69 5.23 16.32 1.31
C MET A 69 4.40 15.13 1.83
N VAL A 70 4.33 14.02 1.09
CA VAL A 70 3.65 12.80 1.53
C VAL A 70 4.29 12.24 2.81
N LEU A 71 5.61 12.27 2.91
CA LEU A 71 6.35 11.78 4.07
C LEU A 71 5.98 12.54 5.35
N ASP A 72 5.86 13.88 5.26
CA ASP A 72 5.46 14.72 6.39
C ASP A 72 3.99 14.51 6.76
N GLN A 73 3.10 14.35 5.79
CA GLN A 73 1.70 13.99 6.06
C GLN A 73 1.58 12.61 6.73
N ALA A 74 2.38 11.64 6.28
CA ALA A 74 2.43 10.30 6.85
C ALA A 74 2.93 10.29 8.29
N ALA A 75 3.88 11.18 8.64
CA ALA A 75 4.40 11.31 10.00
C ALA A 75 3.30 11.58 11.04
N GLY A 76 2.30 12.39 10.69
CA GLY A 76 1.14 12.65 11.54
C GLY A 76 0.17 11.46 11.69
N GLN A 77 0.30 10.42 10.87
CA GLN A 77 -0.63 9.29 10.81
C GLN A 77 0.00 7.92 11.14
N LYS A 78 1.33 7.87 11.28
CA LYS A 78 2.08 6.62 11.51
C LYS A 78 1.62 5.81 12.72
N GLY A 79 1.11 6.47 13.77
CA GLY A 79 0.61 5.83 14.98
C GLY A 79 -0.69 5.01 14.79
N ALA A 80 -1.40 5.23 13.69
CA ALA A 80 -2.61 4.47 13.35
C ALA A 80 -2.33 3.19 12.54
N SER A 81 -1.07 2.95 12.16
CA SER A 81 -0.64 1.78 11.41
C SER A 81 -0.22 0.64 12.35
N ALA A 82 -0.49 -0.60 11.94
CA ALA A 82 0.00 -1.80 12.62
C ALA A 82 1.55 -1.93 12.57
N ASN A 83 2.20 -1.25 11.63
CA ASN A 83 3.65 -1.23 11.46
C ASN A 83 4.12 0.19 11.10
N PRO A 84 4.36 1.07 12.11
CA PRO A 84 4.74 2.47 11.86
C PRO A 84 5.96 2.65 10.98
N ILE A 85 7.03 1.85 11.14
CA ILE A 85 8.22 1.97 10.28
C ILE A 85 7.94 1.51 8.85
N GLY A 86 7.18 0.43 8.69
CA GLY A 86 6.76 -0.03 7.36
C GLY A 86 5.86 0.99 6.65
N PHE A 87 4.97 1.65 7.39
CA PHE A 87 4.12 2.73 6.90
C PHE A 87 4.96 3.91 6.39
N MET A 88 5.94 4.35 7.16
CA MET A 88 6.82 5.45 6.78
C MET A 88 7.75 5.10 5.63
N LEU A 89 8.26 3.85 5.57
CA LEU A 89 9.04 3.37 4.43
C LEU A 89 8.17 3.27 3.17
N ALA A 90 6.90 2.89 3.29
CA ALA A 90 5.97 2.93 2.16
C ALA A 90 5.77 4.37 1.66
N ALA A 91 5.61 5.35 2.57
CA ALA A 91 5.51 6.76 2.21
C ALA A 91 6.77 7.26 1.48
N LEU A 92 7.94 6.83 1.91
CA LEU A 92 9.22 7.19 1.29
C LEU A 92 9.39 6.61 -0.11
N THR A 93 8.83 5.43 -0.38
CA THR A 93 9.15 4.64 -1.60
C THR A 93 8.00 4.49 -2.57
N HIS A 94 6.78 4.96 -2.23
CA HIS A 94 5.54 4.66 -2.97
C HIS A 94 5.62 5.02 -4.45
N ASP A 95 6.32 6.08 -4.77
CA ASP A 95 6.42 6.65 -6.10
C ASP A 95 7.75 6.33 -6.84
N PHE A 96 8.58 5.44 -6.31
CA PHE A 96 9.82 5.01 -6.99
C PHE A 96 9.57 4.52 -8.42
N GLY A 97 8.44 3.86 -8.66
CA GLY A 97 8.06 3.39 -9.99
C GLY A 97 7.86 4.50 -11.02
N LYS A 98 7.62 5.75 -10.59
CA LYS A 98 7.47 6.89 -11.52
C LYS A 98 8.76 7.19 -12.28
N VAL A 99 9.93 6.85 -11.73
CA VAL A 99 11.23 6.99 -12.42
C VAL A 99 11.22 6.27 -13.78
N ILE A 100 10.64 5.07 -13.84
CA ILE A 100 10.67 4.21 -15.04
C ILE A 100 9.37 4.24 -15.84
N THR A 101 8.27 4.68 -15.23
CA THR A 101 6.94 4.64 -15.88
C THR A 101 6.48 5.99 -16.41
N THR A 102 7.10 7.09 -15.98
CA THR A 102 6.69 8.44 -16.42
C THR A 102 6.97 8.64 -17.91
N LYS A 103 5.93 8.98 -18.65
CA LYS A 103 5.96 9.25 -20.09
C LYS A 103 5.04 10.40 -20.44
N VAL A 104 5.39 11.12 -21.49
CA VAL A 104 4.50 12.11 -22.11
C VAL A 104 3.72 11.40 -23.21
N THR A 105 2.40 11.35 -23.07
CA THR A 105 1.49 10.75 -24.04
C THR A 105 0.37 11.75 -24.32
N ASP A 106 0.17 12.11 -25.59
CA ASP A 106 -0.81 13.12 -26.03
C ASP A 106 -0.67 14.45 -25.26
N GLY A 107 0.57 14.92 -25.08
CA GLY A 107 0.88 16.15 -24.37
C GLY A 107 0.65 16.11 -22.84
N ARG A 108 0.35 14.96 -22.28
CA ARG A 108 0.10 14.77 -20.84
C ARG A 108 1.16 13.86 -20.21
N ILE A 109 1.67 14.27 -19.05
CA ILE A 109 2.56 13.44 -18.24
C ILE A 109 1.73 12.37 -17.52
N ARG A 110 2.13 11.11 -17.65
CA ARG A 110 1.47 9.95 -17.04
C ARG A 110 2.51 8.96 -16.52
N SER A 111 2.19 8.32 -15.40
CA SER A 111 3.04 7.29 -14.76
C SER A 111 2.18 6.05 -14.47
N ILE A 112 1.62 5.45 -15.54
CA ILE A 112 0.66 4.33 -15.43
C ILE A 112 1.38 3.10 -14.92
N GLY A 113 0.82 2.45 -13.87
CA GLY A 113 1.33 1.21 -13.31
C GLY A 113 2.54 1.37 -12.40
N HIS A 114 2.92 2.61 -12.02
CA HIS A 114 4.08 2.86 -11.14
C HIS A 114 4.00 2.10 -9.83
N GLU A 115 2.79 1.84 -9.32
CA GLU A 115 2.54 1.11 -8.08
C GLU A 115 2.91 -0.38 -8.16
N THR A 116 3.04 -0.92 -9.36
CA THR A 116 3.47 -2.31 -9.60
C THR A 116 4.84 -2.41 -10.23
N GLU A 117 5.12 -1.59 -11.24
CA GLU A 117 6.41 -1.60 -11.94
C GLU A 117 7.57 -1.14 -11.04
N GLY A 118 7.29 -0.35 -10.02
CA GLY A 118 8.26 0.11 -9.03
C GLY A 118 8.65 -0.94 -7.99
N LEU A 119 7.87 -2.02 -7.80
CA LEU A 119 8.09 -2.98 -6.71
C LEU A 119 9.49 -3.64 -6.73
N PRO A 120 10.07 -4.02 -7.88
CA PRO A 120 11.44 -4.55 -7.91
C PRO A 120 12.48 -3.55 -7.38
N MET A 121 12.39 -2.28 -7.77
CA MET A 121 13.29 -1.21 -7.31
C MET A 121 13.15 -0.98 -5.80
N ILE A 122 11.92 -0.93 -5.30
CA ILE A 122 11.63 -0.79 -3.87
C ILE A 122 12.16 -2.00 -3.08
N ARG A 123 11.99 -3.21 -3.60
CA ARG A 123 12.54 -4.42 -2.98
C ARG A 123 14.07 -4.34 -2.86
N MET A 124 14.77 -3.98 -3.93
CA MET A 124 16.23 -3.83 -3.92
C MET A 124 16.70 -2.78 -2.90
N PHE A 125 16.00 -1.64 -2.85
CA PHE A 125 16.25 -0.61 -1.84
C PHE A 125 16.10 -1.17 -0.42
N LEU A 126 15.00 -1.85 -0.12
CA LEU A 126 14.71 -2.40 1.21
C LEU A 126 15.70 -3.51 1.60
N GLU A 127 16.03 -4.44 0.68
CA GLU A 127 17.00 -5.52 0.92
C GLU A 127 18.41 -5.00 1.19
N ARG A 128 18.72 -3.77 0.74
CA ARG A 128 19.97 -3.08 1.04
C ARG A 128 20.03 -2.55 2.47
N ILE A 129 18.89 -2.18 3.06
CA ILE A 129 18.82 -1.55 4.39
C ILE A 129 18.30 -2.49 5.49
N THR A 130 17.61 -3.58 5.16
CA THR A 130 17.05 -4.52 6.14
C THR A 130 17.01 -5.97 5.64
N ASN A 131 17.05 -6.93 6.58
CA ASN A 131 16.80 -8.36 6.33
C ASN A 131 15.39 -8.80 6.77
N GLU A 132 14.57 -7.89 7.27
CA GLU A 132 13.25 -8.18 7.80
C GLU A 132 12.23 -8.46 6.69
N THR A 133 12.08 -9.72 6.31
CA THR A 133 11.18 -10.14 5.22
C THR A 133 9.71 -9.73 5.46
N LYS A 134 9.25 -9.68 6.72
CA LYS A 134 7.89 -9.21 7.05
C LYS A 134 7.74 -7.71 6.78
N LEU A 135 8.76 -6.91 7.13
CA LEU A 135 8.78 -5.47 6.85
C LEU A 135 8.77 -5.22 5.34
N ILE A 136 9.65 -5.92 4.59
CA ILE A 136 9.69 -5.81 3.12
C ILE A 136 8.33 -6.15 2.51
N LYS A 137 7.70 -7.25 2.91
CA LYS A 137 6.36 -7.63 2.44
C LYS A 137 5.32 -6.57 2.74
N TYR A 138 5.36 -5.99 3.94
CA TYR A 138 4.43 -4.95 4.36
C TYR A 138 4.56 -3.71 3.44
N VAL A 139 5.78 -3.20 3.25
CA VAL A 139 6.03 -2.02 2.41
C VAL A 139 5.57 -2.26 0.98
N LEU A 140 5.97 -3.37 0.37
CA LEU A 140 5.58 -3.71 -1.00
C LEU A 140 4.06 -3.84 -1.16
N ASN A 141 3.37 -4.44 -0.18
CA ASN A 141 1.92 -4.55 -0.19
C ASN A 141 1.23 -3.19 -0.09
N MET A 142 1.72 -2.32 0.80
CA MET A 142 1.20 -0.96 0.97
C MET A 142 1.35 -0.16 -0.34
N VAL A 143 2.53 -0.21 -0.96
CA VAL A 143 2.81 0.49 -2.21
C VAL A 143 1.96 -0.06 -3.36
N GLU A 144 1.84 -1.39 -3.51
CA GLU A 144 1.01 -1.99 -4.57
C GLU A 144 -0.46 -1.53 -4.51
N LEU A 145 -0.94 -1.24 -3.31
CA LEU A 145 -2.36 -0.93 -3.09
C LEU A 145 -2.66 0.56 -2.94
N HIS A 146 -1.65 1.44 -2.79
CA HIS A 146 -1.85 2.82 -2.34
C HIS A 146 -2.81 3.65 -3.21
N MET A 147 -2.81 3.42 -4.52
CA MET A 147 -3.69 4.15 -5.44
C MET A 147 -5.17 3.74 -5.32
N LYS A 148 -5.46 2.52 -4.82
CA LYS A 148 -6.80 1.92 -4.88
C LYS A 148 -7.85 2.60 -3.99
N PRO A 149 -7.56 2.98 -2.73
CA PRO A 149 -8.58 3.51 -1.84
C PRO A 149 -9.32 4.72 -2.42
N TYR A 150 -8.62 5.77 -2.80
CA TYR A 150 -9.24 6.98 -3.35
C TYR A 150 -9.85 6.76 -4.74
N GLN A 151 -9.28 5.88 -5.57
CA GLN A 151 -9.92 5.49 -6.84
C GLN A 151 -11.27 4.82 -6.60
N MET A 152 -11.34 3.91 -5.63
CA MET A 152 -12.60 3.22 -5.27
C MET A 152 -13.61 4.16 -4.64
N ALA A 153 -13.17 5.10 -3.81
CA ALA A 153 -14.05 6.11 -3.22
C ALA A 153 -14.68 7.00 -4.31
N ARG A 154 -13.88 7.55 -5.23
CA ARG A 154 -14.37 8.37 -6.34
C ARG A 154 -15.32 7.63 -7.28
N GLN A 155 -15.13 6.32 -7.45
CA GLN A 155 -16.00 5.46 -8.26
C GLN A 155 -17.21 4.93 -7.49
N GLN A 156 -17.37 5.25 -6.20
CA GLN A 156 -18.40 4.70 -5.30
C GLN A 156 -18.46 3.17 -5.42
N ALA A 157 -17.28 2.54 -5.36
CA ALA A 157 -17.12 1.13 -5.65
C ALA A 157 -17.99 0.23 -4.76
N ALA A 158 -18.50 -0.86 -5.34
CA ALA A 158 -19.33 -1.83 -4.62
C ALA A 158 -18.59 -2.46 -3.44
N LYS A 159 -19.32 -2.86 -2.38
CA LYS A 159 -18.81 -3.50 -1.17
C LYS A 159 -17.86 -4.67 -1.46
N LYS A 160 -18.23 -5.54 -2.40
CA LYS A 160 -17.38 -6.67 -2.84
C LYS A 160 -15.99 -6.21 -3.31
N SER A 161 -15.90 -5.10 -4.03
CA SER A 161 -14.63 -4.58 -4.56
C SER A 161 -13.76 -4.00 -3.46
N THR A 162 -14.33 -3.21 -2.56
CA THR A 162 -13.63 -2.64 -1.41
C THR A 162 -13.20 -3.73 -0.42
N ASN A 163 -14.05 -4.71 -0.12
CA ASN A 163 -13.69 -5.85 0.71
C ASN A 163 -12.52 -6.64 0.11
N LYS A 164 -12.52 -6.87 -1.21
CA LYS A 164 -11.41 -7.55 -1.89
C LYS A 164 -10.09 -6.77 -1.83
N MET A 165 -10.15 -5.44 -1.86
CA MET A 165 -8.97 -4.59 -1.67
C MET A 165 -8.44 -4.72 -0.24
N PHE A 166 -9.31 -4.61 0.78
CA PHE A 166 -8.93 -4.72 2.18
C PHE A 166 -8.41 -6.11 2.54
N ASP A 167 -9.00 -7.18 2.01
CA ASP A 167 -8.56 -8.56 2.19
C ASP A 167 -7.14 -8.82 1.65
N ARG A 168 -6.75 -8.10 0.61
CA ARG A 168 -5.37 -8.14 0.06
C ARG A 168 -4.39 -7.31 0.87
N SER A 169 -4.86 -6.37 1.67
CA SER A 169 -4.00 -5.51 2.47
C SER A 169 -3.53 -6.22 3.73
N LEU A 170 -2.24 -6.10 4.04
CA LEU A 170 -1.67 -6.55 5.32
C LEU A 170 -2.03 -5.61 6.48
N ASP A 171 -2.47 -4.39 6.17
CA ASP A 171 -2.93 -3.38 7.13
C ASP A 171 -4.03 -2.51 6.48
N PRO A 172 -5.29 -2.97 6.47
CA PRO A 172 -6.39 -2.24 5.86
C PRO A 172 -6.59 -0.82 6.43
N ALA A 173 -6.45 -0.66 7.74
CA ALA A 173 -6.58 0.64 8.39
C ALA A 173 -5.41 1.56 8.02
N GLY A 174 -4.18 1.05 8.08
CA GLY A 174 -2.99 1.77 7.62
C GLY A 174 -3.09 2.17 6.14
N LEU A 175 -3.63 1.30 5.27
CA LEU A 175 -3.80 1.60 3.85
C LEU A 175 -4.72 2.81 3.60
N VAL A 176 -5.82 2.94 4.37
CA VAL A 176 -6.71 4.10 4.28
C VAL A 176 -5.98 5.37 4.73
N LYS A 177 -5.24 5.30 5.83
CA LYS A 177 -4.47 6.45 6.34
C LYS A 177 -3.32 6.83 5.41
N PHE A 178 -2.69 5.84 4.78
CA PHE A 178 -1.64 6.09 3.79
C PHE A 178 -2.18 6.79 2.54
N ALA A 179 -3.30 6.33 2.00
CA ALA A 179 -3.94 6.98 0.86
C ALA A 179 -4.36 8.43 1.18
N LYS A 180 -4.76 8.72 2.44
CA LYS A 180 -4.99 10.08 2.91
C LYS A 180 -3.70 10.91 2.92
N ALA A 181 -2.60 10.36 3.42
CA ALA A 181 -1.30 11.03 3.44
C ALA A 181 -0.81 11.37 2.02
N ASP A 182 -0.94 10.43 1.06
CA ASP A 182 -0.63 10.66 -0.35
C ASP A 182 -1.51 11.77 -0.95
N HIS A 183 -2.83 11.75 -0.70
CA HIS A 183 -3.73 12.80 -1.18
C HIS A 183 -3.36 14.17 -0.62
N MET A 184 -3.12 14.26 0.68
CA MET A 184 -2.77 15.50 1.38
C MET A 184 -1.33 15.97 1.11
N GLY A 185 -0.47 15.09 0.62
CA GLY A 185 0.90 15.39 0.20
C GLY A 185 1.01 16.15 -1.14
N ARG A 186 -0.10 16.58 -1.73
CA ARG A 186 -0.11 17.43 -2.93
C ARG A 186 -0.26 18.89 -2.54
N ALA A 187 0.46 19.77 -3.19
CA ALA A 187 0.39 21.20 -2.90
C ALA A 187 -1.04 21.73 -3.12
N GLY A 188 -1.56 22.43 -2.12
CA GLY A 188 -2.91 23.01 -2.17
C GLY A 188 -4.04 22.00 -2.00
N SER A 189 -3.75 20.72 -1.67
CA SER A 189 -4.79 19.74 -1.36
C SER A 189 -5.57 20.14 -0.11
N VAL A 190 -6.86 19.82 -0.14
CA VAL A 190 -7.78 19.91 1.00
C VAL A 190 -8.30 18.51 1.32
N PRO A 191 -8.76 18.24 2.55
CA PRO A 191 -9.37 16.97 2.89
C PRO A 191 -10.53 16.63 1.95
N ASP A 192 -10.55 15.42 1.42
CA ASP A 192 -11.65 14.88 0.62
C ASP A 192 -12.57 14.11 1.59
N GLU A 193 -13.41 14.87 2.30
CA GLU A 193 -14.29 14.34 3.36
C GLU A 193 -15.22 13.25 2.84
N GLU A 194 -15.71 13.38 1.61
CA GLU A 194 -16.60 12.36 1.02
C GLU A 194 -15.85 11.03 0.81
N ALA A 195 -14.64 11.09 0.24
CA ALA A 195 -13.82 9.91 0.05
C ALA A 195 -13.40 9.30 1.39
N GLU A 196 -13.05 10.12 2.38
CA GLU A 196 -12.66 9.65 3.72
C GLU A 196 -13.83 8.93 4.41
N LEU A 197 -15.01 9.53 4.44
CA LEU A 197 -16.21 8.91 5.03
C LEU A 197 -16.60 7.62 4.31
N PHE A 198 -16.50 7.59 2.98
CA PHE A 198 -16.73 6.37 2.21
C PHE A 198 -15.77 5.25 2.62
N LEU A 199 -14.46 5.55 2.69
CA LEU A 199 -13.44 4.56 3.02
C LEU A 199 -13.56 4.06 4.47
N GLU A 200 -13.84 4.94 5.42
CA GLU A 200 -14.06 4.57 6.83
C GLU A 200 -15.29 3.66 6.98
N LYS A 201 -16.40 4.00 6.31
CA LYS A 201 -17.59 3.15 6.27
C LYS A 201 -17.27 1.77 5.68
N ARG A 202 -16.58 1.73 4.54
CA ARG A 202 -16.22 0.46 3.87
C ARG A 202 -15.25 -0.39 4.69
N LEU A 203 -14.31 0.25 5.38
CA LEU A 203 -13.40 -0.44 6.29
C LEU A 203 -14.14 -1.08 7.46
N LYS A 204 -15.07 -0.35 8.09
CA LYS A 204 -15.93 -0.89 9.13
C LYS A 204 -16.76 -2.08 8.63
N GLU A 205 -17.43 -1.94 7.49
CA GLU A 205 -18.20 -3.02 6.85
C GLU A 205 -17.35 -4.25 6.51
N PHE A 206 -16.08 -4.04 6.16
CA PHE A 206 -15.11 -5.13 5.92
C PHE A 206 -14.83 -5.89 7.21
N TYR A 207 -14.50 -5.21 8.31
CA TYR A 207 -14.25 -5.87 9.59
C TYR A 207 -15.49 -6.62 10.09
N GLU A 208 -16.67 -6.02 10.03
CA GLU A 208 -17.93 -6.69 10.36
C GLU A 208 -18.15 -7.96 9.51
N THR A 209 -17.80 -7.91 8.22
CA THR A 209 -17.88 -9.07 7.32
C THR A 209 -16.89 -10.17 7.75
N MET A 210 -15.67 -9.78 8.19
CA MET A 210 -14.62 -10.72 8.60
C MET A 210 -14.85 -11.31 10.01
N GLU A 211 -15.72 -10.71 10.83
CA GLU A 211 -16.14 -11.27 12.13
C GLU A 211 -17.24 -12.31 11.99
N LYS A 212 -18.05 -12.24 10.92
CA LYS A 212 -19.15 -13.20 10.70
C LYS A 212 -18.64 -14.64 10.52
N PRO A 213 -19.43 -15.65 10.94
CA PRO A 213 -19.14 -17.04 10.63
C PRO A 213 -18.92 -17.27 9.13
N TYR A 214 -18.01 -18.16 8.79
CA TYR A 214 -17.67 -18.46 7.41
C TYR A 214 -17.51 -19.97 7.18
N VAL A 215 -17.52 -20.38 5.92
CA VAL A 215 -17.35 -21.78 5.53
C VAL A 215 -15.91 -22.21 5.78
N MET A 216 -15.77 -23.29 6.53
CA MET A 216 -14.48 -23.92 6.86
C MET A 216 -14.39 -25.32 6.22
N GLY A 217 -13.19 -25.91 6.20
CA GLY A 217 -13.00 -27.26 5.71
C GLY A 217 -13.86 -28.31 6.47
N SER A 218 -14.08 -28.09 7.77
CA SER A 218 -14.98 -28.93 8.60
C SER A 218 -16.43 -28.89 8.13
N ASP A 219 -16.92 -27.76 7.63
CA ASP A 219 -18.29 -27.65 7.08
C ASP A 219 -18.44 -28.48 5.79
N LEU A 220 -17.39 -28.48 4.96
CA LEU A 220 -17.35 -29.29 3.73
C LEU A 220 -17.34 -30.78 4.03
N VAL A 221 -16.56 -31.19 5.05
CA VAL A 221 -16.52 -32.60 5.51
C VAL A 221 -17.87 -33.00 6.10
N ALA A 222 -18.48 -32.17 6.94
CA ALA A 222 -19.80 -32.42 7.50
C ALA A 222 -20.89 -32.54 6.42
N ALA A 223 -20.70 -31.88 5.29
CA ALA A 223 -21.56 -31.99 4.11
C ALA A 223 -21.27 -33.22 3.23
N GLY A 224 -20.35 -34.11 3.64
CA GLY A 224 -20.06 -35.37 2.96
C GLY A 224 -18.92 -35.34 1.95
N LEU A 225 -18.18 -34.23 1.86
CA LEU A 225 -17.03 -34.17 0.97
C LEU A 225 -15.78 -34.80 1.62
N THR A 226 -15.01 -35.56 0.84
CA THR A 226 -13.74 -36.13 1.29
C THR A 226 -12.62 -35.10 1.11
N PRO A 227 -11.78 -34.83 2.15
CA PRO A 227 -10.66 -33.92 2.02
C PRO A 227 -9.71 -34.29 0.87
N GLY A 228 -9.34 -33.30 0.06
CA GLY A 228 -8.48 -33.50 -1.09
C GLY A 228 -7.91 -32.16 -1.62
N PRO A 229 -7.04 -32.19 -2.65
CA PRO A 229 -6.41 -30.98 -3.21
C PRO A 229 -7.40 -29.90 -3.63
N TYR A 230 -8.60 -30.28 -4.07
CA TYR A 230 -9.66 -29.37 -4.50
C TYR A 230 -10.30 -28.56 -3.36
N PHE A 231 -10.09 -28.94 -2.07
CA PHE A 231 -10.60 -28.17 -0.93
C PHE A 231 -10.07 -26.73 -0.93
N SER A 232 -8.83 -26.51 -1.34
CA SER A 232 -8.26 -25.17 -1.44
C SER A 232 -9.06 -24.28 -2.39
N GLU A 233 -9.50 -24.79 -3.53
CA GLU A 233 -10.33 -24.07 -4.50
C GLU A 233 -11.74 -23.82 -3.97
N LEU A 234 -12.34 -24.81 -3.29
CA LEU A 234 -13.65 -24.65 -2.67
C LEU A 234 -13.64 -23.56 -1.58
N LEU A 235 -12.62 -23.58 -0.73
CA LEU A 235 -12.48 -22.56 0.32
C LEU A 235 -12.17 -21.17 -0.27
N ALA A 236 -11.36 -21.08 -1.32
CA ALA A 236 -11.13 -19.83 -2.03
C ALA A 236 -12.41 -19.30 -2.70
N PHE A 237 -13.26 -20.18 -3.27
CA PHE A 237 -14.56 -19.81 -3.82
C PHE A 237 -15.50 -19.30 -2.73
N SER A 238 -15.62 -20.03 -1.63
CA SER A 238 -16.41 -19.63 -0.46
C SER A 238 -15.95 -18.27 0.12
N HIS A 239 -14.63 -18.05 0.21
CA HIS A 239 -14.08 -16.76 0.66
C HIS A 239 -14.49 -15.59 -0.25
N LYS A 240 -14.51 -15.80 -1.57
CA LYS A 240 -15.03 -14.80 -2.52
C LYS A 240 -16.50 -14.46 -2.28
N LEU A 241 -17.32 -15.45 -1.87
CA LEU A 241 -18.71 -15.24 -1.48
C LEU A 241 -18.81 -14.44 -0.17
N ARG A 242 -17.97 -14.77 0.83
CA ARG A 242 -17.87 -14.00 2.08
C ARG A 242 -17.55 -12.53 1.80
N LEU A 243 -16.55 -12.23 0.97
CA LEU A 243 -16.19 -10.86 0.59
C LEU A 243 -17.32 -10.14 -0.16
N ALA A 244 -18.21 -10.89 -0.81
CA ALA A 244 -19.41 -10.34 -1.44
C ALA A 244 -20.58 -10.10 -0.42
N GLY A 245 -20.40 -10.50 0.84
CA GLY A 245 -21.40 -10.37 1.90
C GLY A 245 -22.46 -11.48 1.90
N VAL A 246 -22.17 -12.64 1.27
CA VAL A 246 -23.05 -13.80 1.31
C VAL A 246 -22.94 -14.47 2.68
N GLU A 247 -24.08 -14.76 3.32
CA GLU A 247 -24.13 -15.43 4.62
C GLU A 247 -23.63 -16.89 4.52
N LYS A 248 -23.16 -17.45 5.66
CA LYS A 248 -22.44 -18.75 5.69
C LYS A 248 -23.23 -19.89 5.06
N GLU A 249 -24.53 -19.99 5.37
CA GLU A 249 -25.40 -21.09 4.91
C GLU A 249 -25.54 -21.07 3.38
N ASP A 250 -25.74 -19.88 2.81
CA ASP A 250 -25.85 -19.69 1.37
C ASP A 250 -24.49 -19.88 0.67
N ALA A 251 -23.41 -19.42 1.30
CA ALA A 251 -22.05 -19.64 0.80
C ALA A 251 -21.70 -21.13 0.79
N LEU A 252 -22.06 -21.88 1.81
CA LEU A 252 -21.86 -23.33 1.87
C LEU A 252 -22.66 -24.04 0.74
N ARG A 253 -23.94 -23.70 0.59
CA ARG A 253 -24.76 -24.27 -0.49
C ARG A 253 -24.16 -24.03 -1.87
N GLN A 254 -23.74 -22.79 -2.17
CA GLN A 254 -23.11 -22.44 -3.43
C GLN A 254 -21.76 -23.14 -3.62
N THR A 255 -21.00 -23.32 -2.53
CA THR A 255 -19.71 -24.00 -2.56
C THR A 255 -19.86 -25.50 -2.84
N LEU A 256 -20.89 -26.15 -2.28
CA LEU A 256 -21.22 -27.54 -2.55
C LEU A 256 -21.70 -27.75 -4.00
N ALA A 257 -22.48 -26.81 -4.53
CA ALA A 257 -22.84 -26.85 -5.95
C ALA A 257 -21.63 -26.66 -6.86
N PHE A 258 -20.68 -25.81 -6.47
CA PHE A 258 -19.42 -25.63 -7.19
C PHE A 258 -18.54 -26.90 -7.13
N ALA A 259 -18.59 -27.65 -6.01
CA ALA A 259 -17.84 -28.89 -5.83
C ALA A 259 -18.26 -30.04 -6.77
N GLN A 260 -19.47 -29.98 -7.40
CA GLN A 260 -19.93 -31.00 -8.37
C GLN A 260 -19.10 -31.06 -9.66
N LYS A 261 -18.12 -30.15 -9.82
CA LYS A 261 -17.17 -30.14 -10.94
C LYS A 261 -16.00 -31.12 -10.75
N TYR A 262 -15.82 -31.61 -9.53
CA TYR A 262 -14.73 -32.50 -9.12
C TYR A 262 -15.25 -33.91 -8.81
#